data_8849ed8c795c39ff172cba598191acde
#
_entry.id   8849ed8c795c39ff172cba598191acde
#
_cell.length_a   1.000
_cell.length_b   1.000
_cell.length_c   1.000
_cell.angle_alpha   90.00
_cell.angle_beta   90.00
_cell.angle_gamma   90.00
#
_symmetry.space_group_name_H-M   'P 1'
#
loop_
_entity.id
_entity.type
_entity.pdbx_description
1 polymer ?
#
loop_
_entity_poly.entity_id
_entity_poly.type
_entity_poly.pdbx_seq_one_letter_code
_entity_poly.pdbx_strand_id
1 'polypeptide(L)'
;MAASTSSMRVIGAVIHRASHGFHLSSPLKPSNASLVLHRIGFFERGFSSPNSMGMMGSAERVRRIWTTHTVCMGRRSSKIATRKNAQDAKKAKRYGRIGKEIVSAVKKGGPNPMSNMVLAAVLEKAKELDVPKDILERNIKRASEKDQEAYIEKVYEVYGFGGVAIVVEVLTDKITRSVATVREVVKDYSARMADPGSVLFKFRRARVVNVKDTDVDKDQLLIVALDAGAEDVIEPSFDEDESEDRSERDYKIVSSTENYSLILSKLRDEGINFEPDNGSELLPLNPIEVDDEAMDLNKELMSKLLELDDVDAVYSDQK
;
A
#
# COMPACT_ATOMS: atom_id res chain seq x y z
N MET A 1 43.30 -13.84 53.38
CA MET A 1 43.55 -12.58 54.10
C MET A 1 43.19 -11.40 53.27
N ALA A 2 42.54 -10.46 53.90
CA ALA A 2 42.13 -9.12 53.46
C ALA A 2 40.82 -9.02 52.62
N ALA A 3 39.77 -8.77 53.35
CA ALA A 3 38.51 -8.18 52.94
C ALA A 3 38.72 -6.69 52.68
N SER A 4 38.01 -6.14 51.65
CA SER A 4 37.85 -4.72 51.53
C SER A 4 36.37 -4.42 51.24
N THR A 5 35.74 -3.89 52.25
CA THR A 5 34.39 -3.25 52.27
C THR A 5 34.47 -1.86 51.68
N SER A 6 33.56 -1.49 50.77
CA SER A 6 33.35 -0.12 50.38
C SER A 6 31.85 0.20 50.24
N SER A 7 31.40 0.82 51.23
CA SER A 7 30.53 1.97 51.48
C SER A 7 29.52 2.38 50.37
N MET A 8 28.25 2.16 50.72
CA MET A 8 27.05 2.86 50.18
C MET A 8 27.10 4.36 50.48
N ARG A 9 26.92 5.19 49.48
CA ARG A 9 26.51 6.58 49.65
C ARG A 9 25.11 6.78 49.08
N VAL A 10 24.17 6.95 49.97
CA VAL A 10 22.80 7.46 49.73
C VAL A 10 22.91 8.99 49.50
N ILE A 11 22.48 9.46 48.37
CA ILE A 11 22.25 10.89 48.10
C ILE A 11 20.77 11.10 47.98
N GLY A 12 20.20 11.76 48.98
CA GLY A 12 18.82 12.19 48.99
C GLY A 12 18.57 13.35 48.01
N ALA A 13 17.56 13.23 47.19
CA ALA A 13 17.07 14.32 46.36
C ALA A 13 15.94 15.09 47.06
N VAL A 14 16.19 16.37 47.25
CA VAL A 14 15.29 17.36 47.81
C VAL A 14 14.19 17.69 46.80
N ILE A 15 12.94 17.53 47.25
CA ILE A 15 11.75 17.94 46.50
C ILE A 15 11.53 19.43 46.73
N HIS A 16 11.70 20.25 45.70
CA HIS A 16 11.18 21.63 45.66
C HIS A 16 9.84 21.67 44.95
N ARG A 17 8.84 21.90 45.76
CA ARG A 17 7.45 22.20 45.38
C ARG A 17 7.33 23.71 45.16
N ALA A 18 7.20 24.14 43.90
CA ALA A 18 6.84 25.49 43.54
C ALA A 18 5.37 25.54 43.10
N SER A 19 4.54 26.14 43.93
CA SER A 19 3.17 26.53 43.65
C SER A 19 3.16 27.95 43.08
N HIS A 20 2.62 28.13 41.87
CA HIS A 20 2.10 29.37 41.35
C HIS A 20 0.91 28.98 40.49
N GLY A 21 -0.30 29.32 40.80
CA GLY A 21 -0.85 30.68 40.81
C GLY A 21 -1.85 30.75 39.67
N PHE A 22 -3.12 30.56 40.00
CA PHE A 22 -4.30 30.66 39.15
C PHE A 22 -4.38 32.01 38.44
N HIS A 23 -4.62 31.97 37.10
CA HIS A 23 -5.34 33.07 36.45
C HIS A 23 -6.44 32.52 35.57
N LEU A 24 -7.67 32.70 36.03
CA LEU A 24 -8.90 32.57 35.25
C LEU A 24 -8.95 33.70 34.21
N SER A 25 -9.08 33.38 32.96
CA SER A 25 -9.59 34.33 31.97
C SER A 25 -10.69 33.67 31.13
N SER A 26 -11.73 34.42 31.03
CA SER A 26 -13.11 34.26 30.60
C SER A 26 -13.31 33.58 29.20
N PRO A 27 -14.56 33.08 28.96
CA PRO A 27 -14.87 32.36 27.69
C PRO A 27 -15.14 33.34 26.56
N LEU A 28 -14.55 33.07 25.42
CA LEU A 28 -14.84 33.70 24.13
C LEU A 28 -16.17 33.18 23.59
N LYS A 29 -17.05 34.09 23.24
CA LYS A 29 -18.36 33.90 22.62
C LYS A 29 -18.22 33.26 21.22
N PRO A 30 -19.15 32.41 20.79
CA PRO A 30 -19.20 31.96 19.38
C PRO A 30 -19.76 33.08 18.50
N SER A 31 -19.03 33.41 17.45
CA SER A 31 -19.50 34.29 16.40
C SER A 31 -20.45 33.53 15.46
N ASN A 32 -21.67 34.02 15.38
CA ASN A 32 -22.68 33.63 14.42
C ASN A 32 -22.22 33.92 13.00
N ALA A 33 -21.92 32.89 12.24
CA ALA A 33 -21.83 32.98 10.78
C ALA A 33 -23.23 32.85 10.21
N SER A 34 -23.78 33.97 9.77
CA SER A 34 -25.04 34.11 9.07
C SER A 34 -24.99 33.39 7.73
N LEU A 35 -25.81 32.35 7.57
CA LEU A 35 -26.13 31.75 6.30
C LEU A 35 -26.98 32.71 5.48
N VAL A 36 -26.38 33.34 4.48
CA VAL A 36 -27.13 34.11 3.44
C VAL A 36 -27.72 33.11 2.45
N LEU A 37 -29.00 32.81 2.65
CA LEU A 37 -29.84 32.13 1.66
C LEU A 37 -30.14 33.10 0.52
N HIS A 38 -29.54 32.90 -0.62
CA HIS A 38 -29.95 33.57 -1.87
C HIS A 38 -31.27 32.95 -2.35
N ARG A 39 -32.31 33.67 -2.06
CA ARG A 39 -33.68 33.42 -2.57
C ARG A 39 -33.71 33.80 -4.04
N ILE A 40 -33.74 32.83 -4.94
CA ILE A 40 -33.99 33.05 -6.36
C ILE A 40 -35.47 33.37 -6.52
N GLY A 41 -35.76 34.60 -6.83
CA GLY A 41 -37.11 35.08 -7.06
C GLY A 41 -37.68 34.52 -8.37
N PHE A 42 -38.81 33.86 -8.26
CA PHE A 42 -39.69 33.52 -9.37
C PHE A 42 -40.34 34.80 -9.87
N PHE A 43 -40.09 35.18 -11.12
CA PHE A 43 -40.74 36.29 -11.80
C PHE A 43 -41.88 35.73 -12.62
N GLU A 44 -43.09 35.78 -12.06
CA GLU A 44 -44.32 35.61 -12.85
C GLU A 44 -44.56 36.88 -13.67
N ARG A 45 -44.50 36.78 -14.97
CA ARG A 45 -45.07 37.80 -15.87
C ARG A 45 -46.35 37.27 -16.50
N GLY A 46 -47.41 37.98 -16.18
CA GLY A 46 -48.74 37.79 -16.70
C GLY A 46 -48.84 37.87 -18.23
N PHE A 47 -49.64 36.98 -18.72
CA PHE A 47 -50.09 36.95 -20.12
C PHE A 47 -51.23 37.99 -20.30
N SER A 48 -50.96 38.96 -21.12
CA SER A 48 -52.06 39.71 -21.81
C SER A 48 -51.88 39.51 -23.31
N SER A 49 -52.92 38.93 -23.91
CA SER A 49 -53.06 38.74 -25.34
C SER A 49 -53.53 40.05 -25.96
N PRO A 50 -53.08 40.36 -27.16
CA PRO A 50 -54.04 40.76 -28.18
C PRO A 50 -53.85 40.04 -29.51
N ASN A 51 -55.02 39.68 -30.13
CA ASN A 51 -55.22 39.30 -31.50
C ASN A 51 -54.54 40.27 -32.45
N SER A 52 -53.82 39.76 -33.45
CA SER A 52 -53.88 40.32 -34.83
C SER A 52 -53.39 39.24 -35.81
N MET A 53 -54.24 39.05 -36.78
CA MET A 53 -54.10 38.34 -38.06
C MET A 53 -52.83 38.78 -38.79
N GLY A 54 -52.12 37.82 -39.42
CA GLY A 54 -51.34 38.18 -40.57
C GLY A 54 -50.07 37.37 -40.82
N MET A 55 -50.13 36.68 -41.94
CA MET A 55 -49.04 36.23 -42.81
C MET A 55 -48.32 34.91 -42.50
N MET A 56 -48.58 33.98 -43.41
CA MET A 56 -47.82 32.79 -43.71
C MET A 56 -46.35 33.09 -43.93
N GLY A 57 -45.53 32.64 -43.00
CA GLY A 57 -44.09 32.45 -43.17
C GLY A 57 -43.80 30.99 -42.86
N SER A 58 -43.23 30.27 -43.81
CA SER A 58 -42.78 28.88 -43.64
C SER A 58 -41.74 28.80 -42.50
N ALA A 59 -42.21 28.38 -41.35
CA ALA A 59 -41.27 28.10 -40.23
C ALA A 59 -40.47 26.85 -40.57
N GLU A 60 -39.24 27.05 -41.03
CA GLU A 60 -38.23 26.01 -41.02
C GLU A 60 -38.14 25.44 -39.58
N ARG A 61 -38.64 24.23 -39.42
CA ARG A 61 -38.43 23.46 -38.20
C ARG A 61 -36.96 23.13 -38.08
N VAL A 62 -36.16 24.00 -37.48
CA VAL A 62 -34.85 23.67 -37.01
C VAL A 62 -35.01 22.58 -35.96
N ARG A 63 -34.81 21.34 -36.36
CA ARG A 63 -34.68 20.23 -35.41
C ARG A 63 -33.42 20.51 -34.59
N ARG A 64 -33.57 21.03 -33.39
CA ARG A 64 -32.49 21.04 -32.41
C ARG A 64 -32.16 19.58 -32.09
N ILE A 65 -31.12 19.08 -32.73
CA ILE A 65 -30.50 17.81 -32.33
C ILE A 65 -29.87 18.08 -30.96
N TRP A 66 -30.57 17.70 -29.91
CA TRP A 66 -29.99 17.62 -28.59
C TRP A 66 -29.03 16.47 -28.65
N THR A 67 -27.76 16.73 -28.95
CA THR A 67 -26.67 15.84 -28.68
C THR A 67 -26.40 15.89 -27.18
N THR A 68 -27.32 15.34 -26.40
CA THR A 68 -26.94 14.89 -25.07
C THR A 68 -25.94 13.77 -25.31
N HIS A 69 -24.71 13.98 -24.88
CA HIS A 69 -23.78 12.88 -24.73
C HIS A 69 -24.44 11.86 -23.81
N THR A 70 -25.09 10.87 -24.40
CA THR A 70 -25.48 9.68 -23.68
C THR A 70 -24.21 9.01 -23.26
N VAL A 71 -23.77 9.29 -22.02
CA VAL A 71 -22.76 8.52 -21.36
C VAL A 71 -23.37 7.15 -21.10
N CYS A 72 -23.33 6.29 -22.12
CA CYS A 72 -23.66 4.87 -21.98
C CYS A 72 -22.56 4.17 -21.20
N MET A 73 -22.51 4.45 -19.91
CA MET A 73 -21.75 3.64 -18.94
C MET A 73 -22.53 2.34 -18.75
N GLY A 74 -22.42 1.44 -19.74
CA GLY A 74 -22.97 0.10 -19.63
C GLY A 74 -22.27 -0.68 -18.50
N ARG A 75 -22.93 -1.66 -17.90
CA ARG A 75 -22.37 -2.56 -16.87
C ARG A 75 -20.99 -3.11 -17.23
N ARG A 76 -20.71 -3.32 -18.51
CA ARG A 76 -19.40 -3.78 -19.01
C ARG A 76 -18.30 -2.73 -18.82
N SER A 77 -18.56 -1.47 -19.14
CA SER A 77 -17.55 -0.42 -18.98
C SER A 77 -17.22 -0.14 -17.51
N SER A 78 -18.20 -0.26 -16.59
CA SER A 78 -17.93 -0.12 -15.17
C SER A 78 -17.07 -1.26 -14.62
N LYS A 79 -17.34 -2.53 -15.00
CA LYS A 79 -16.50 -3.67 -14.62
C LYS A 79 -15.06 -3.53 -15.15
N ILE A 80 -14.91 -3.12 -16.43
CA ILE A 80 -13.58 -2.90 -17.04
C ILE A 80 -12.86 -1.75 -16.34
N ALA A 81 -13.56 -0.67 -16.02
CA ALA A 81 -12.99 0.48 -15.32
C ALA A 81 -12.48 0.10 -13.92
N THR A 82 -13.26 -0.65 -13.15
CA THR A 82 -12.87 -1.11 -11.81
C THR A 82 -11.62 -1.98 -11.87
N ARG A 83 -11.59 -2.96 -12.78
CA ARG A 83 -10.43 -3.84 -12.97
C ARG A 83 -9.19 -3.07 -13.40
N LYS A 84 -9.34 -2.16 -14.38
CA LYS A 84 -8.23 -1.31 -14.82
C LYS A 84 -7.70 -0.43 -13.69
N ASN A 85 -8.60 0.17 -12.90
CA ASN A 85 -8.20 0.99 -11.76
C ASN A 85 -7.42 0.18 -10.71
N ALA A 86 -7.83 -1.06 -10.42
CA ALA A 86 -7.09 -1.94 -9.52
C ALA A 86 -5.68 -2.27 -10.04
N GLN A 87 -5.56 -2.59 -11.33
CA GLN A 87 -4.25 -2.84 -11.94
C GLN A 87 -3.37 -1.58 -11.97
N ASP A 88 -3.96 -0.43 -12.28
CA ASP A 88 -3.24 0.85 -12.28
C ASP A 88 -2.78 1.22 -10.85
N ALA A 89 -3.58 0.91 -9.82
CA ALA A 89 -3.21 1.10 -8.42
C ALA A 89 -2.04 0.18 -8.02
N LYS A 90 -2.07 -1.11 -8.39
CA LYS A 90 -0.96 -2.05 -8.16
C LYS A 90 0.33 -1.55 -8.83
N LYS A 91 0.25 -1.06 -10.09
CA LYS A 91 1.40 -0.46 -10.79
C LYS A 91 1.92 0.81 -10.12
N ALA A 92 1.02 1.70 -9.71
CA ALA A 92 1.38 2.94 -9.03
C ALA A 92 2.11 2.66 -7.72
N LYS A 93 1.68 1.64 -6.95
CA LYS A 93 2.34 1.21 -5.72
C LYS A 93 3.75 0.69 -5.98
N ARG A 94 3.93 -0.20 -6.99
CA ARG A 94 5.27 -0.67 -7.41
C ARG A 94 6.19 0.48 -7.81
N TYR A 95 5.69 1.43 -8.61
CA TYR A 95 6.48 2.60 -9.01
C TYR A 95 6.82 3.51 -7.82
N GLY A 96 5.89 3.64 -6.87
CA GLY A 96 6.11 4.36 -5.62
C GLY A 96 7.23 3.74 -4.78
N ARG A 97 7.23 2.40 -4.65
CA ARG A 97 8.29 1.64 -3.95
C ARG A 97 9.66 1.87 -4.58
N ILE A 98 9.78 1.68 -5.90
CA ILE A 98 11.03 1.96 -6.63
C ILE A 98 11.47 3.42 -6.44
N GLY A 99 10.54 4.37 -6.45
CA GLY A 99 10.83 5.77 -6.18
C GLY A 99 11.44 5.98 -4.79
N LYS A 100 10.92 5.34 -3.75
CA LYS A 100 11.46 5.39 -2.38
C LYS A 100 12.84 4.72 -2.28
N GLU A 101 13.03 3.56 -2.94
CA GLU A 101 14.32 2.86 -3.02
C GLU A 101 15.39 3.74 -3.70
N ILE A 102 15.05 4.43 -4.81
CA ILE A 102 15.95 5.37 -5.48
C ILE A 102 16.36 6.51 -4.54
N VAL A 103 15.40 7.13 -3.85
CA VAL A 103 15.70 8.21 -2.90
C VAL A 103 16.65 7.72 -1.80
N SER A 104 16.40 6.54 -1.24
CA SER A 104 17.27 5.94 -0.22
C SER A 104 18.68 5.66 -0.77
N ALA A 105 18.78 5.10 -1.99
CA ALA A 105 20.07 4.81 -2.65
C ALA A 105 20.86 6.09 -2.94
N VAL A 106 20.20 7.13 -3.45
CA VAL A 106 20.82 8.43 -3.76
C VAL A 106 21.34 9.13 -2.49
N LYS A 107 20.57 9.07 -1.40
CA LYS A 107 21.00 9.65 -0.11
C LYS A 107 22.20 8.93 0.49
N LYS A 108 22.35 7.62 0.27
CA LYS A 108 23.48 6.82 0.78
C LYS A 108 24.75 6.98 -0.07
N GLY A 109 24.63 7.01 -1.40
CA GLY A 109 25.77 6.89 -2.30
C GLY A 109 25.88 7.97 -3.40
N GLY A 110 24.96 8.94 -3.39
CA GLY A 110 24.95 10.03 -4.39
C GLY A 110 24.13 9.70 -5.66
N PRO A 111 23.88 10.72 -6.51
CA PRO A 111 22.99 10.61 -7.66
C PRO A 111 23.61 9.94 -8.90
N ASN A 112 24.91 9.65 -8.88
CA ASN A 112 25.58 9.11 -10.05
C ASN A 112 25.61 7.57 -10.02
N PRO A 113 24.95 6.88 -10.97
CA PRO A 113 24.89 5.41 -11.01
C PRO A 113 26.26 4.75 -11.20
N MET A 114 27.22 5.45 -11.83
CA MET A 114 28.57 4.90 -12.07
C MET A 114 29.39 4.78 -10.78
N SER A 115 29.11 5.62 -9.79
CA SER A 115 29.78 5.60 -8.48
C SER A 115 28.96 4.93 -7.39
N ASN A 116 27.67 4.72 -7.61
CA ASN A 116 26.72 4.17 -6.64
C ASN A 116 26.15 2.85 -7.16
N MET A 117 26.77 1.73 -6.74
CA MET A 117 26.33 0.38 -7.14
C MET A 117 24.89 0.07 -6.69
N VAL A 118 24.47 0.60 -5.52
CA VAL A 118 23.10 0.37 -5.02
C VAL A 118 22.09 1.05 -5.94
N LEU A 119 22.36 2.29 -6.36
CA LEU A 119 21.51 2.99 -7.32
C LEU A 119 21.48 2.28 -8.68
N ALA A 120 22.63 1.78 -9.14
CA ALA A 120 22.71 1.04 -10.39
C ALA A 120 21.82 -0.23 -10.36
N ALA A 121 21.87 -1.00 -9.28
CA ALA A 121 21.03 -2.18 -9.10
C ALA A 121 19.52 -1.83 -9.04
N VAL A 122 19.15 -0.75 -8.34
CA VAL A 122 17.75 -0.29 -8.30
C VAL A 122 17.28 0.18 -9.69
N LEU A 123 18.13 0.84 -10.47
CA LEU A 123 17.79 1.25 -11.84
C LEU A 123 17.67 0.06 -12.80
N GLU A 124 18.42 -1.01 -12.59
CA GLU A 124 18.29 -2.26 -13.35
C GLU A 124 16.96 -2.95 -13.01
N LYS A 125 16.64 -3.11 -11.73
CA LYS A 125 15.33 -3.58 -11.27
C LYS A 125 14.18 -2.73 -11.82
N ALA A 126 14.33 -1.41 -11.86
CA ALA A 126 13.32 -0.52 -12.43
C ALA A 126 13.10 -0.71 -13.93
N LYS A 127 14.13 -1.10 -14.69
CA LYS A 127 13.99 -1.45 -16.11
C LYS A 127 13.25 -2.77 -16.31
N GLU A 128 13.52 -3.77 -15.47
CA GLU A 128 12.81 -5.05 -15.49
C GLU A 128 11.31 -4.87 -15.18
N LEU A 129 10.97 -3.90 -14.32
CA LEU A 129 9.60 -3.54 -13.96
C LEU A 129 8.91 -2.55 -14.92
N ASP A 130 9.54 -2.24 -16.05
CA ASP A 130 9.03 -1.29 -17.05
C ASP A 130 8.67 0.10 -16.46
N VAL A 131 9.45 0.57 -15.49
CA VAL A 131 9.22 1.90 -14.90
C VAL A 131 9.64 3.00 -15.89
N PRO A 132 8.77 3.99 -16.19
CA PRO A 132 9.09 5.09 -17.10
C PRO A 132 10.32 5.88 -16.65
N LYS A 133 11.24 6.18 -17.58
CA LYS A 133 12.49 6.92 -17.29
C LYS A 133 12.23 8.28 -16.65
N ASP A 134 11.18 8.97 -17.05
CA ASP A 134 10.81 10.28 -16.49
C ASP A 134 10.55 10.21 -14.98
N ILE A 135 9.99 9.09 -14.50
CA ILE A 135 9.75 8.87 -13.06
C ILE A 135 11.09 8.66 -12.35
N LEU A 136 12.00 7.88 -12.93
CA LEU A 136 13.31 7.61 -12.36
C LEU A 136 14.14 8.90 -12.25
N GLU A 137 14.24 9.66 -13.32
CA GLU A 137 14.99 10.93 -13.36
C GLU A 137 14.41 11.96 -12.37
N ARG A 138 13.07 12.04 -12.29
CA ARG A 138 12.39 12.93 -11.33
C ARG A 138 12.73 12.56 -9.88
N ASN A 139 12.73 11.26 -9.56
CA ASN A 139 13.05 10.79 -8.22
C ASN A 139 14.53 11.02 -7.88
N ILE A 140 15.45 10.79 -8.80
CA ILE A 140 16.89 11.09 -8.62
C ILE A 140 17.09 12.57 -8.37
N LYS A 141 16.46 13.44 -9.17
CA LYS A 141 16.54 14.90 -9.00
C LYS A 141 15.99 15.34 -7.64
N ARG A 142 14.79 14.85 -7.28
CA ARG A 142 14.15 15.12 -5.98
C ARG A 142 15.01 14.64 -4.81
N ALA A 143 15.62 13.46 -4.93
CA ALA A 143 16.51 12.91 -3.90
C ALA A 143 17.79 13.75 -3.73
N SER A 144 18.25 14.44 -4.77
CA SER A 144 19.42 15.31 -4.71
C SER A 144 19.14 16.64 -3.97
N GLU A 145 17.87 17.01 -3.82
CA GLU A 145 17.47 18.18 -3.06
C GLU A 145 17.69 17.96 -1.54
N LYS A 146 18.03 19.04 -0.83
CA LYS A 146 18.41 18.97 0.59
C LYS A 146 17.23 18.65 1.51
N ASP A 147 16.01 18.98 1.11
CA ASP A 147 14.81 18.90 1.95
C ASP A 147 14.20 17.49 2.00
N GLN A 148 14.63 16.57 1.13
CA GLN A 148 14.15 15.20 1.13
C GLN A 148 14.93 14.38 2.16
N GLU A 149 14.24 13.79 3.14
CA GLU A 149 14.82 12.84 4.09
C GLU A 149 14.96 11.44 3.44
N ALA A 150 15.90 10.63 3.96
CA ALA A 150 16.05 9.26 3.52
C ALA A 150 14.88 8.41 4.05
N TYR A 151 14.36 7.49 3.23
CA TYR A 151 13.36 6.54 3.68
C TYR A 151 13.98 5.48 4.60
N ILE A 152 13.25 5.14 5.65
CA ILE A 152 13.65 4.18 6.68
C ILE A 152 12.63 3.03 6.65
N GLU A 153 13.14 1.80 6.60
CA GLU A 153 12.33 0.60 6.74
C GLU A 153 11.98 0.38 8.22
N LYS A 154 10.72 0.14 8.50
CA LYS A 154 10.21 -0.22 9.83
C LYS A 154 9.21 -1.35 9.71
N VAL A 155 9.21 -2.20 10.72
CA VAL A 155 8.27 -3.30 10.87
C VAL A 155 7.37 -2.99 12.05
N TYR A 156 6.06 -3.09 11.86
CA TYR A 156 5.06 -3.00 12.92
C TYR A 156 4.36 -4.34 13.06
N GLU A 157 4.08 -4.69 14.28
CA GLU A 157 3.47 -5.95 14.65
C GLU A 157 2.07 -5.69 15.19
N VAL A 158 1.11 -6.50 14.76
CA VAL A 158 -0.32 -6.34 15.07
C VAL A 158 -0.92 -7.70 15.40
N TYR A 159 -1.78 -7.74 16.41
CA TYR A 159 -2.65 -8.86 16.68
C TYR A 159 -4.01 -8.61 16.03
N GLY A 160 -4.36 -9.46 15.07
CA GLY A 160 -5.65 -9.50 14.41
C GLY A 160 -6.69 -10.28 15.22
N PHE A 161 -7.79 -10.61 14.57
CA PHE A 161 -8.88 -11.40 15.13
C PHE A 161 -8.50 -12.88 15.19
N GLY A 162 -9.06 -13.61 16.16
CA GLY A 162 -8.76 -15.04 16.33
C GLY A 162 -7.34 -15.36 16.77
N GLY A 163 -6.56 -14.35 17.22
CA GLY A 163 -5.16 -14.52 17.63
C GLY A 163 -4.16 -14.55 16.47
N VAL A 164 -4.60 -14.16 15.29
CA VAL A 164 -3.76 -14.02 14.08
C VAL A 164 -2.69 -12.98 14.32
N ALA A 165 -1.48 -13.31 13.91
CA ALA A 165 -0.34 -12.44 13.91
C ALA A 165 -0.22 -11.74 12.54
N ILE A 166 -0.13 -10.42 12.54
CA ILE A 166 0.02 -9.61 11.33
C ILE A 166 1.30 -8.79 11.45
N VAL A 167 2.12 -8.84 10.42
CA VAL A 167 3.36 -8.07 10.30
C VAL A 167 3.21 -7.07 9.16
N VAL A 168 3.48 -5.79 9.46
CA VAL A 168 3.34 -4.68 8.50
C VAL A 168 4.73 -4.10 8.23
N GLU A 169 5.20 -4.24 7.01
CA GLU A 169 6.45 -3.61 6.55
C GLU A 169 6.14 -2.21 6.00
N VAL A 170 6.85 -1.23 6.52
CA VAL A 170 6.64 0.19 6.22
C VAL A 170 7.95 0.83 5.76
N LEU A 171 7.87 1.58 4.66
CA LEU A 171 8.96 2.39 4.13
C LEU A 171 8.57 3.87 4.18
N THR A 172 9.08 4.58 5.19
CA THR A 172 8.65 5.96 5.51
C THR A 172 9.83 6.91 5.68
N ASP A 173 9.60 8.18 5.39
CA ASP A 173 10.50 9.29 5.72
C ASP A 173 10.35 9.73 7.19
N LYS A 174 9.11 9.59 7.76
CA LYS A 174 8.78 10.02 9.14
C LYS A 174 8.10 8.92 9.93
N ILE A 175 8.86 8.31 10.85
CA ILE A 175 8.39 7.20 11.70
C ILE A 175 7.14 7.60 12.52
N THR A 176 7.11 8.83 13.05
CA THR A 176 5.97 9.29 13.88
C THR A 176 4.67 9.35 13.11
N ARG A 177 4.70 9.72 11.82
CA ARG A 177 3.53 9.74 10.94
C ARG A 177 3.05 8.32 10.68
N SER A 178 3.93 7.43 10.24
CA SER A 178 3.57 6.06 9.90
C SER A 178 3.02 5.27 11.09
N VAL A 179 3.62 5.42 12.28
CA VAL A 179 3.07 4.80 13.51
C VAL A 179 1.65 5.30 13.81
N ALA A 180 1.40 6.60 13.64
CA ALA A 180 0.10 7.18 13.92
C ALA A 180 -0.97 6.65 12.96
N THR A 181 -0.68 6.63 11.66
CA THR A 181 -1.61 6.13 10.63
C THR A 181 -1.89 4.63 10.75
N VAL A 182 -0.85 3.81 10.96
CA VAL A 182 -1.04 2.37 11.18
C VAL A 182 -1.86 2.11 12.45
N ARG A 183 -1.57 2.83 13.56
CA ARG A 183 -2.32 2.69 14.81
C ARG A 183 -3.78 3.11 14.66
N GLU A 184 -4.07 4.13 13.88
CA GLU A 184 -5.43 4.60 13.60
C GLU A 184 -6.23 3.48 12.91
N VAL A 185 -5.73 2.92 11.81
CA VAL A 185 -6.38 1.81 11.10
C VAL A 185 -6.57 0.59 12.00
N VAL A 186 -5.53 0.17 12.73
CA VAL A 186 -5.62 -0.98 13.65
C VAL A 186 -6.68 -0.78 14.72
N LYS A 187 -6.81 0.45 15.23
CA LYS A 187 -7.83 0.81 16.25
C LYS A 187 -9.23 0.83 15.66
N ASP A 188 -9.41 1.34 14.45
CA ASP A 188 -10.72 1.41 13.78
C ASP A 188 -11.34 0.02 13.60
N TYR A 189 -10.49 -0.97 13.33
CA TYR A 189 -10.88 -2.38 13.25
C TYR A 189 -10.86 -3.11 14.59
N SER A 190 -10.70 -2.40 15.73
CA SER A 190 -10.63 -3.00 17.06
C SER A 190 -9.52 -4.06 17.23
N ALA A 191 -8.55 -4.10 16.34
CA ALA A 191 -7.34 -4.89 16.46
C ALA A 191 -6.35 -4.22 17.42
N ARG A 192 -5.25 -4.91 17.74
CA ARG A 192 -4.30 -4.42 18.74
C ARG A 192 -2.88 -4.37 18.19
N MET A 193 -2.22 -3.23 18.38
CA MET A 193 -0.77 -3.14 18.16
C MET A 193 -0.03 -4.07 19.14
N ALA A 194 0.89 -4.85 18.61
CA ALA A 194 1.76 -5.72 19.38
C ALA A 194 3.06 -5.01 19.79
N ASP A 195 3.72 -5.55 20.79
CA ASP A 195 5.05 -5.08 21.17
C ASP A 195 6.10 -5.59 20.15
N PRO A 196 7.15 -4.80 19.86
CA PRO A 196 8.18 -5.20 18.91
C PRO A 196 8.84 -6.54 19.30
N GLY A 197 8.90 -7.48 18.36
CA GLY A 197 9.46 -8.82 18.55
C GLY A 197 8.47 -9.83 19.13
N SER A 198 7.23 -9.47 19.43
CA SER A 198 6.23 -10.38 20.00
C SER A 198 5.54 -11.27 18.96
N VAL A 199 5.58 -10.88 17.69
CA VAL A 199 4.92 -11.55 16.57
C VAL A 199 5.93 -12.00 15.52
N LEU A 200 6.96 -11.22 15.26
CA LEU A 200 7.94 -11.44 14.20
C LEU A 200 8.63 -12.82 14.28
N PHE A 201 8.79 -13.40 15.48
CA PHE A 201 9.40 -14.72 15.65
C PHE A 201 8.57 -15.86 15.03
N LYS A 202 7.27 -15.65 14.76
CA LYS A 202 6.40 -16.62 14.09
C LYS A 202 6.63 -16.67 12.58
N PHE A 203 7.41 -15.73 12.04
CA PHE A 203 7.66 -15.62 10.62
C PHE A 203 9.14 -15.86 10.32
N ARG A 204 9.39 -16.43 9.15
CA ARG A 204 10.73 -16.52 8.57
C ARG A 204 10.82 -15.69 7.31
N ARG A 205 11.96 -15.07 7.09
CA ARG A 205 12.22 -14.36 5.84
C ARG A 205 12.71 -15.36 4.79
N ALA A 206 11.99 -15.45 3.68
CA ALA A 206 12.34 -16.31 2.56
C ALA A 206 12.40 -15.50 1.27
N ARG A 207 13.09 -16.03 0.26
CA ARG A 207 13.03 -15.50 -1.10
C ARG A 207 11.90 -16.20 -1.83
N VAL A 208 11.02 -15.42 -2.44
CA VAL A 208 9.86 -15.94 -3.16
C VAL A 208 9.93 -15.53 -4.63
N VAL A 209 9.66 -16.46 -5.53
CA VAL A 209 9.52 -16.23 -6.97
C VAL A 209 8.06 -16.49 -7.34
N ASN A 210 7.39 -15.47 -7.88
CA ASN A 210 6.00 -15.58 -8.33
C ASN A 210 5.96 -15.98 -9.81
N VAL A 211 5.22 -17.05 -10.11
CA VAL A 211 5.04 -17.60 -11.46
C VAL A 211 3.54 -17.65 -11.74
N LYS A 212 3.11 -17.13 -12.89
CA LYS A 212 1.68 -17.11 -13.26
C LYS A 212 1.14 -18.49 -13.57
N ASP A 213 -0.03 -18.80 -13.04
CA ASP A 213 -0.74 -20.09 -13.25
C ASP A 213 -1.09 -20.35 -14.74
N THR A 214 -1.20 -19.31 -15.56
CA THR A 214 -1.60 -19.44 -16.96
C THR A 214 -0.52 -20.02 -17.87
N ASP A 215 0.73 -19.97 -17.46
CA ASP A 215 1.87 -20.21 -18.33
C ASP A 215 2.50 -21.61 -18.14
N VAL A 216 2.16 -22.32 -17.04
CA VAL A 216 2.89 -23.55 -16.69
C VAL A 216 1.97 -24.61 -16.07
N ASP A 217 2.27 -25.88 -16.38
CA ASP A 217 1.69 -27.02 -15.71
C ASP A 217 2.31 -27.18 -14.31
N LYS A 218 1.45 -27.35 -13.30
CA LYS A 218 1.82 -27.48 -11.88
C LYS A 218 2.92 -28.53 -11.66
N ASP A 219 2.75 -29.70 -12.25
CA ASP A 219 3.68 -30.81 -12.04
C ASP A 219 5.06 -30.52 -12.65
N GLN A 220 5.10 -29.84 -13.79
CA GLN A 220 6.35 -29.40 -14.40
C GLN A 220 7.04 -28.33 -13.57
N LEU A 221 6.26 -27.34 -13.07
CA LEU A 221 6.81 -26.29 -12.22
C LEU A 221 7.41 -26.86 -10.93
N LEU A 222 6.73 -27.82 -10.31
CA LEU A 222 7.20 -28.47 -9.10
C LEU A 222 8.52 -29.19 -9.33
N ILE A 223 8.63 -29.97 -10.43
CA ILE A 223 9.85 -30.70 -10.78
C ILE A 223 11.01 -29.72 -11.02
N VAL A 224 10.80 -28.68 -11.83
CA VAL A 224 11.83 -27.70 -12.17
C VAL A 224 12.29 -26.92 -10.92
N ALA A 225 11.35 -26.54 -10.06
CA ALA A 225 11.65 -25.81 -8.84
C ALA A 225 12.45 -26.66 -7.84
N LEU A 226 12.04 -27.92 -7.61
CA LEU A 226 12.74 -28.83 -6.71
C LEU A 226 14.13 -29.19 -7.22
N ASP A 227 14.29 -29.45 -8.51
CA ASP A 227 15.59 -29.68 -9.15
C ASP A 227 16.55 -28.50 -9.04
N ALA A 228 16.00 -27.28 -8.99
CA ALA A 228 16.76 -26.05 -8.78
C ALA A 228 17.06 -25.77 -7.30
N GLY A 229 16.55 -26.59 -6.37
CA GLY A 229 16.76 -26.46 -4.92
C GLY A 229 15.78 -25.52 -4.23
N ALA A 230 14.55 -25.41 -4.73
CA ALA A 230 13.47 -24.75 -3.99
C ALA A 230 13.11 -25.53 -2.72
N GLU A 231 12.70 -24.82 -1.68
CA GLU A 231 12.25 -25.42 -0.43
C GLU A 231 10.81 -25.90 -0.52
N ASP A 232 9.95 -25.08 -1.16
CA ASP A 232 8.52 -25.36 -1.27
C ASP A 232 7.93 -24.61 -2.48
N VAL A 233 6.78 -25.10 -2.96
CA VAL A 233 5.96 -24.43 -3.96
C VAL A 233 4.55 -24.29 -3.44
N ILE A 234 4.17 -23.05 -3.09
CA ILE A 234 2.85 -22.72 -2.56
C ILE A 234 1.91 -22.49 -3.73
N GLU A 235 0.80 -23.21 -3.72
CA GLU A 235 -0.26 -23.05 -4.71
C GLU A 235 -1.06 -21.78 -4.46
N PRO A 236 -1.61 -21.16 -5.54
CA PRO A 236 -2.52 -20.04 -5.37
C PRO A 236 -3.76 -20.47 -4.57
N SER A 237 -4.17 -19.64 -3.61
CA SER A 237 -5.41 -19.86 -2.86
C SER A 237 -6.61 -19.72 -3.80
N PHE A 238 -7.54 -20.67 -3.71
CA PHE A 238 -8.80 -20.66 -4.45
C PHE A 238 -9.84 -19.90 -3.62
N ASP A 239 -9.86 -18.59 -3.70
CA ASP A 239 -11.01 -17.82 -3.20
C ASP A 239 -12.12 -17.92 -4.26
N GLU A 240 -13.23 -18.61 -3.95
CA GLU A 240 -14.35 -18.88 -4.88
C GLU A 240 -15.03 -17.58 -5.36
N ASP A 241 -14.89 -16.48 -4.63
CA ASP A 241 -15.53 -15.19 -4.89
C ASP A 241 -14.67 -14.23 -5.76
N GLU A 242 -13.36 -14.44 -5.87
CA GLU A 242 -12.49 -13.58 -6.68
C GLU A 242 -12.33 -14.14 -8.09
N SER A 243 -13.09 -13.55 -9.01
CA SER A 243 -12.95 -13.55 -10.47
C SER A 243 -12.47 -14.85 -11.14
N GLU A 244 -13.26 -15.32 -12.09
CA GLU A 244 -12.96 -16.38 -13.07
C GLU A 244 -11.65 -16.19 -13.88
N ASP A 245 -10.82 -15.24 -13.49
CA ASP A 245 -9.64 -14.83 -14.24
C ASP A 245 -8.37 -15.46 -13.66
N ARG A 246 -8.00 -16.60 -14.22
CA ARG A 246 -6.73 -17.31 -13.92
C ARG A 246 -5.48 -16.43 -14.05
N SER A 247 -5.58 -15.28 -14.71
CA SER A 247 -4.43 -14.40 -14.94
C SER A 247 -3.89 -13.66 -13.70
N GLU A 248 -4.60 -13.74 -12.56
CA GLU A 248 -4.18 -13.12 -11.29
C GLU A 248 -3.66 -14.16 -10.27
N ARG A 249 -3.62 -15.45 -10.64
CA ARG A 249 -3.15 -16.52 -9.77
C ARG A 249 -1.68 -16.79 -10.01
N ASP A 250 -0.91 -16.74 -8.95
CA ASP A 250 0.52 -16.95 -9.00
C ASP A 250 0.94 -18.10 -8.10
N TYR A 251 1.73 -19.03 -8.64
CA TYR A 251 2.49 -19.99 -7.82
C TYR A 251 3.63 -19.26 -7.13
N LYS A 252 3.83 -19.53 -5.84
CA LYS A 252 4.94 -18.96 -5.08
C LYS A 252 6.00 -20.03 -4.84
N ILE A 253 7.14 -19.90 -5.48
CA ILE A 253 8.29 -20.76 -5.26
C ILE A 253 9.11 -20.18 -4.10
N VAL A 254 9.19 -20.91 -3.01
CA VAL A 254 9.93 -20.53 -1.82
C VAL A 254 11.36 -21.05 -1.90
N SER A 255 12.32 -20.17 -1.68
CA SER A 255 13.73 -20.54 -1.75
C SER A 255 14.58 -19.92 -0.63
N SER A 256 15.73 -20.56 -0.37
CA SER A 256 16.78 -19.93 0.41
C SER A 256 17.45 -18.80 -0.38
N THR A 257 18.14 -17.91 0.32
CA THR A 257 18.89 -16.82 -0.33
C THR A 257 19.98 -17.34 -1.27
N GLU A 258 20.55 -18.52 -0.99
CA GLU A 258 21.63 -19.13 -1.75
C GLU A 258 21.15 -19.70 -3.08
N ASN A 259 20.02 -20.41 -3.08
CA ASN A 259 19.49 -21.10 -4.25
C ASN A 259 18.65 -20.19 -5.17
N TYR A 260 18.31 -18.99 -4.72
CA TYR A 260 17.45 -18.05 -5.44
C TYR A 260 17.93 -17.77 -6.88
N SER A 261 19.21 -17.47 -7.06
CA SER A 261 19.77 -17.19 -8.39
C SER A 261 19.77 -18.41 -9.30
N LEU A 262 19.96 -19.60 -8.74
CA LEU A 262 19.92 -20.86 -9.46
C LEU A 262 18.50 -21.17 -9.98
N ILE A 263 17.49 -20.95 -9.14
CA ILE A 263 16.09 -21.11 -9.50
C ILE A 263 15.70 -20.18 -10.64
N LEU A 264 16.09 -18.89 -10.57
CA LEU A 264 15.81 -17.94 -11.63
C LEU A 264 16.46 -18.33 -12.96
N SER A 265 17.69 -18.87 -12.92
CA SER A 265 18.38 -19.33 -14.13
C SER A 265 17.66 -20.54 -14.75
N LYS A 266 17.31 -21.53 -13.92
CA LYS A 266 16.55 -22.71 -14.36
C LYS A 266 15.19 -22.36 -14.97
N LEU A 267 14.43 -21.47 -14.34
CA LEU A 267 13.13 -21.01 -14.86
C LEU A 267 13.28 -20.32 -16.22
N ARG A 268 14.35 -19.53 -16.42
CA ARG A 268 14.66 -18.92 -17.72
C ARG A 268 15.04 -19.95 -18.78
N ASP A 269 15.83 -20.94 -18.42
CA ASP A 269 16.28 -22.01 -19.33
C ASP A 269 15.09 -22.86 -19.82
N GLU A 270 14.10 -23.09 -18.96
CA GLU A 270 12.85 -23.78 -19.30
C GLU A 270 11.81 -22.87 -19.97
N GLY A 271 12.10 -21.57 -20.12
CA GLY A 271 11.20 -20.60 -20.75
C GLY A 271 9.98 -20.23 -19.92
N ILE A 272 10.03 -20.47 -18.60
CA ILE A 272 8.95 -20.14 -17.67
C ILE A 272 9.02 -18.65 -17.32
N ASN A 273 7.93 -17.94 -17.56
CA ASN A 273 7.83 -16.53 -17.22
C ASN A 273 7.54 -16.36 -15.73
N PHE A 274 8.33 -15.57 -15.04
CA PHE A 274 8.13 -15.20 -13.64
C PHE A 274 8.05 -13.68 -13.49
N GLU A 275 7.41 -13.24 -12.39
CA GLU A 275 7.33 -11.80 -12.13
C GLU A 275 8.71 -11.23 -11.78
N PRO A 276 9.08 -10.06 -12.33
CA PRO A 276 10.37 -9.44 -12.03
C PRO A 276 10.46 -8.86 -10.63
N ASP A 277 9.32 -8.59 -9.98
CA ASP A 277 9.25 -8.06 -8.61
C ASP A 277 9.29 -9.17 -7.56
N ASN A 278 10.23 -10.08 -7.72
CA ASN A 278 10.46 -11.14 -6.76
C ASN A 278 11.25 -10.59 -5.58
N GLY A 279 10.67 -10.71 -4.41
CA GLY A 279 11.20 -10.12 -3.19
C GLY A 279 11.51 -11.12 -2.10
N SER A 280 11.93 -10.56 -1.00
CA SER A 280 12.00 -11.25 0.28
C SER A 280 10.66 -11.08 0.96
N GLU A 281 9.94 -12.17 1.19
CA GLU A 281 8.66 -12.19 1.90
C GLU A 281 8.81 -12.81 3.29
N LEU A 282 7.93 -12.45 4.20
CA LEU A 282 7.80 -13.07 5.51
C LEU A 282 6.75 -14.17 5.42
N LEU A 283 7.20 -15.42 5.58
CA LEU A 283 6.33 -16.58 5.57
C LEU A 283 6.06 -17.05 6.99
N PRO A 284 4.82 -17.39 7.35
CA PRO A 284 4.51 -17.94 8.66
C PRO A 284 5.13 -19.33 8.83
N LEU A 285 5.70 -19.59 10.01
CA LEU A 285 6.22 -20.91 10.35
C LEU A 285 5.11 -21.91 10.66
N ASN A 286 4.07 -21.44 11.32
CA ASN A 286 2.91 -22.24 11.71
C ASN A 286 1.64 -21.43 11.37
N PRO A 287 0.99 -21.70 10.25
CA PRO A 287 -0.29 -21.05 9.91
C PRO A 287 -1.37 -21.39 10.94
N ILE A 288 -2.23 -20.43 11.24
CA ILE A 288 -3.34 -20.55 12.19
C ILE A 288 -4.65 -20.60 11.40
N GLU A 289 -5.49 -21.62 11.69
CA GLU A 289 -6.85 -21.70 11.19
C GLU A 289 -7.74 -20.85 12.11
N VAL A 290 -8.59 -20.02 11.54
CA VAL A 290 -9.52 -19.14 12.25
C VAL A 290 -10.92 -19.28 11.70
N ASP A 291 -11.91 -18.79 12.45
CA ASP A 291 -13.30 -18.76 12.01
C ASP A 291 -13.47 -17.84 10.80
N ASP A 292 -14.45 -18.13 9.93
CA ASP A 292 -14.71 -17.37 8.70
C ASP A 292 -14.92 -15.87 8.97
N GLU A 293 -15.66 -15.53 10.05
CA GLU A 293 -15.86 -14.12 10.45
C GLU A 293 -14.52 -13.42 10.78
N ALA A 294 -13.65 -14.10 11.53
CA ALA A 294 -12.33 -13.55 11.86
C ALA A 294 -11.43 -13.44 10.63
N MET A 295 -11.57 -14.42 9.71
CA MET A 295 -10.86 -14.41 8.43
C MET A 295 -11.21 -13.17 7.60
N ASP A 296 -12.49 -12.89 7.43
CA ASP A 296 -12.96 -11.75 6.64
C ASP A 296 -12.53 -10.41 7.26
N LEU A 297 -12.66 -10.28 8.59
CA LEU A 297 -12.21 -9.09 9.31
C LEU A 297 -10.69 -8.87 9.18
N ASN A 298 -9.91 -9.93 9.24
CA ASN A 298 -8.45 -9.84 9.04
C ASN A 298 -8.11 -9.47 7.59
N LYS A 299 -8.78 -10.05 6.59
CA LYS A 299 -8.61 -9.69 5.16
C LYS A 299 -8.92 -8.21 4.94
N GLU A 300 -10.02 -7.71 5.53
CA GLU A 300 -10.39 -6.30 5.43
C GLU A 300 -9.36 -5.39 6.10
N LEU A 301 -8.91 -5.72 7.32
CA LEU A 301 -7.85 -5.00 8.02
C LEU A 301 -6.56 -4.95 7.21
N MET A 302 -6.13 -6.08 6.66
CA MET A 302 -4.93 -6.16 5.81
C MET A 302 -5.06 -5.31 4.55
N SER A 303 -6.23 -5.34 3.91
CA SER A 303 -6.53 -4.51 2.74
C SER A 303 -6.42 -3.02 3.07
N LYS A 304 -6.98 -2.58 4.20
CA LYS A 304 -6.89 -1.19 4.66
C LYS A 304 -5.47 -0.76 5.03
N LEU A 305 -4.71 -1.64 5.65
CA LEU A 305 -3.30 -1.38 5.92
C LEU A 305 -2.50 -1.24 4.62
N LEU A 306 -2.80 -2.07 3.62
CA LEU A 306 -2.16 -1.99 2.30
C LEU A 306 -2.55 -0.73 1.51
N GLU A 307 -3.68 -0.08 1.79
CA GLU A 307 -4.06 1.20 1.16
C GLU A 307 -3.17 2.38 1.61
N LEU A 308 -2.47 2.25 2.75
CA LEU A 308 -1.60 3.30 3.25
C LEU A 308 -0.36 3.49 2.35
N ASP A 309 -0.03 4.74 2.03
CA ASP A 309 1.09 5.08 1.14
C ASP A 309 2.47 4.65 1.67
N ASP A 310 2.62 4.62 3.00
CA ASP A 310 3.88 4.26 3.64
C ASP A 310 4.04 2.75 3.81
N VAL A 311 2.94 1.97 3.73
CA VAL A 311 2.96 0.51 3.87
C VAL A 311 3.39 -0.16 2.56
N ASP A 312 4.40 -0.98 2.66
CA ASP A 312 4.98 -1.72 1.54
C ASP A 312 4.38 -3.11 1.39
N ALA A 313 4.33 -3.85 2.48
CA ALA A 313 3.76 -5.19 2.51
C ALA A 313 3.09 -5.50 3.87
N VAL A 314 2.12 -6.39 3.84
CA VAL A 314 1.44 -6.92 5.03
C VAL A 314 1.41 -8.43 4.92
N TYR A 315 1.83 -9.11 5.99
CA TYR A 315 1.89 -10.56 6.08
C TYR A 315 1.07 -11.04 7.27
N SER A 316 0.44 -12.20 7.15
CA SER A 316 -0.32 -12.83 8.23
C SER A 316 0.07 -14.30 8.39
N ASP A 317 -0.16 -14.85 9.60
CA ASP A 317 -0.07 -16.29 9.86
C ASP A 317 -1.42 -17.01 9.71
N GLN A 318 -2.41 -16.35 9.13
CA GLN A 318 -3.72 -16.92 8.80
C GLN A 318 -3.62 -17.87 7.60
N LYS A 319 -4.33 -19.00 7.69
CA LYS A 319 -4.44 -20.02 6.64
C LYS A 319 -5.78 -19.89 5.94
#